data_6dda2ed51d86248a89934ee707c9e91c
#
_entry.id   6dda2ed51d86248a89934ee707c9e91c
#
_cell.length_a   1.000
_cell.length_b   1.000
_cell.length_c   1.000
_cell.angle_alpha   90.00
_cell.angle_beta   90.00
_cell.angle_gamma   90.00
#
_symmetry.space_group_name_H-M   'P 1'
#
loop_
_entity.id
_entity.type
_entity.pdbx_description
1 polymer ?
#
loop_
_entity_poly.entity_id
_entity_poly.type
_entity_poly.pdbx_seq_one_letter_code
_entity_poly.pdbx_strand_id
1 'polypeptide(L)'
;MRKIYKVIIYVMIIIILTVLYARFIGTSFLKVKEYPVYSDSVPNDFDGIKIIHFSDLHYKRAITREKIDKIVDEINLIKPDIVVFTGDLIDKDSIIVEDDIKYLKSTLSKINAKYAKYAVMGNHDYNKIETVENIYNDAGFNYLNNSYDIIYGKNSGKIFISGISSVSYKQDDMTSALEYLKDNKDIDYKIVLVHEPDFAENIINEYSVDLILSGHSHNGQIRIPLVGALYTPENAKKYYDEYYSINNTDLYISSGIGVSKYNYRLFNHPSFNLYRIYKEKTS
;
A
#
# COMPACT_ATOMS: atom_id res chain seq x y z
N MET A 1 22.32 3.31 46.97
CA MET A 1 23.08 3.78 45.81
C MET A 1 23.41 2.64 44.82
N ARG A 2 24.19 1.60 45.17
CA ARG A 2 24.58 0.51 44.24
C ARG A 2 23.40 -0.19 43.53
N LYS A 3 22.23 -0.38 44.13
CA LYS A 3 21.03 -0.99 43.50
C LYS A 3 20.45 -0.08 42.41
N ILE A 4 20.39 1.23 42.63
CA ILE A 4 19.87 2.20 41.65
C ILE A 4 20.76 2.24 40.40
N TYR A 5 22.10 2.27 40.58
CA TYR A 5 23.02 2.21 39.44
C TYR A 5 22.85 0.94 38.59
N LYS A 6 22.63 -0.22 39.23
CA LYS A 6 22.34 -1.46 38.50
C LYS A 6 21.04 -1.37 37.69
N VAL A 7 19.98 -0.82 38.27
CA VAL A 7 18.71 -0.62 37.56
C VAL A 7 18.90 0.32 36.36
N ILE A 8 19.60 1.44 36.53
CA ILE A 8 19.90 2.37 35.44
C ILE A 8 20.67 1.65 34.32
N ILE A 9 21.70 0.86 34.67
CA ILE A 9 22.48 0.11 33.68
C ILE A 9 21.59 -0.89 32.90
N TYR A 10 20.72 -1.66 33.58
CA TYR A 10 19.80 -2.56 32.91
C TYR A 10 18.83 -1.84 32.00
N VAL A 11 18.25 -0.72 32.40
CA VAL A 11 17.38 0.10 31.58
C VAL A 11 18.13 0.60 30.33
N MET A 12 19.35 1.09 30.48
CA MET A 12 20.19 1.54 29.38
C MET A 12 20.47 0.38 28.36
N ILE A 13 20.79 -0.81 28.87
CA ILE A 13 21.01 -1.99 28.03
C ILE A 13 19.75 -2.33 27.25
N ILE A 14 18.58 -2.33 27.90
CA ILE A 14 17.30 -2.61 27.23
C ILE A 14 17.04 -1.58 26.13
N ILE A 15 17.25 -0.30 26.38
CA ILE A 15 17.08 0.75 25.37
C ILE A 15 18.02 0.51 24.19
N ILE A 16 19.30 0.24 24.42
CA ILE A 16 20.28 -0.01 23.38
C ILE A 16 19.86 -1.23 22.55
N LEU A 17 19.48 -2.34 23.18
CA LEU A 17 19.03 -3.55 22.50
C LEU A 17 17.75 -3.30 21.68
N THR A 18 16.82 -2.50 22.20
CA THR A 18 15.59 -2.12 21.47
C THR A 18 15.92 -1.29 20.22
N VAL A 19 16.84 -0.33 20.34
CA VAL A 19 17.27 0.49 19.19
C VAL A 19 17.99 -0.37 18.15
N LEU A 20 18.88 -1.26 18.56
CA LEU A 20 19.57 -2.20 17.65
C LEU A 20 18.56 -3.13 16.96
N TYR A 21 17.61 -3.68 17.71
CA TYR A 21 16.52 -4.48 17.15
C TYR A 21 15.73 -3.70 16.11
N ALA A 22 15.27 -2.49 16.46
CA ALA A 22 14.47 -1.66 15.56
C ALA A 22 15.23 -1.28 14.29
N ARG A 23 16.56 -1.11 14.38
CA ARG A 23 17.43 -0.71 13.26
C ARG A 23 17.75 -1.85 12.32
N PHE A 24 18.06 -3.04 12.83
CA PHE A 24 18.61 -4.14 12.04
C PHE A 24 17.64 -5.29 11.86
N ILE A 25 16.85 -5.63 12.88
CA ILE A 25 15.93 -6.77 12.84
C ILE A 25 14.54 -6.29 12.39
N GLY A 26 14.02 -5.24 13.00
CA GLY A 26 12.69 -4.70 12.69
C GLY A 26 12.49 -4.29 11.24
N THR A 27 13.55 -3.85 10.55
CA THR A 27 13.53 -3.45 9.15
C THR A 27 13.82 -4.61 8.16
N SER A 28 14.20 -5.80 8.66
CA SER A 28 14.75 -6.87 7.81
C SER A 28 13.70 -7.90 7.38
N PHE A 29 12.76 -8.24 8.24
CA PHE A 29 11.78 -9.29 7.99
C PHE A 29 10.60 -8.75 7.19
N LEU A 30 10.46 -9.25 5.95
CA LEU A 30 9.24 -9.05 5.17
C LEU A 30 8.15 -10.00 5.67
N LYS A 31 6.95 -9.48 5.84
CA LYS A 31 5.76 -10.28 6.16
C LYS A 31 4.76 -10.22 5.01
N VAL A 32 4.13 -11.34 4.73
CA VAL A 32 2.90 -11.37 3.93
C VAL A 32 1.74 -11.39 4.92
N LYS A 33 0.87 -10.38 4.85
CA LYS A 33 -0.33 -10.30 5.67
C LYS A 33 -1.52 -10.70 4.82
N GLU A 34 -2.26 -11.72 5.23
CA GLU A 34 -3.41 -12.23 4.50
C GLU A 34 -4.71 -11.82 5.20
N TYR A 35 -5.64 -11.26 4.43
CA TYR A 35 -6.94 -10.80 4.90
C TYR A 35 -8.05 -11.41 4.03
N PRO A 36 -8.96 -12.20 4.62
CA PRO A 36 -10.21 -12.53 3.96
C PRO A 36 -11.13 -11.29 4.01
N VAL A 37 -11.65 -10.90 2.86
CA VAL A 37 -12.62 -9.80 2.72
C VAL A 37 -13.90 -10.39 2.17
N TYR A 38 -15.01 -10.18 2.85
CA TYR A 38 -16.32 -10.69 2.47
C TYR A 38 -17.24 -9.54 2.08
N SER A 39 -17.90 -9.66 0.95
CA SER A 39 -18.91 -8.69 0.50
C SER A 39 -19.94 -9.35 -0.40
N ASP A 40 -21.20 -8.98 -0.23
CA ASP A 40 -22.32 -9.38 -1.10
C ASP A 40 -22.23 -8.75 -2.50
N SER A 41 -21.53 -7.61 -2.61
CA SER A 41 -21.24 -6.92 -3.88
C SER A 41 -20.28 -7.70 -4.78
N VAL A 42 -19.54 -8.68 -4.28
CA VAL A 42 -18.58 -9.43 -5.08
C VAL A 42 -19.31 -10.31 -6.10
N PRO A 43 -19.08 -10.13 -7.42
CA PRO A 43 -19.72 -10.98 -8.42
C PRO A 43 -19.16 -12.40 -8.39
N ASN A 44 -19.97 -13.38 -8.75
CA ASN A 44 -19.58 -14.80 -8.73
C ASN A 44 -18.29 -15.10 -9.53
N ASP A 45 -18.05 -14.35 -10.60
CA ASP A 45 -16.84 -14.48 -11.44
C ASP A 45 -15.54 -14.21 -10.68
N PHE A 46 -15.63 -13.45 -9.60
CA PHE A 46 -14.49 -12.99 -8.80
C PHE A 46 -14.49 -13.53 -7.38
N ASP A 47 -15.35 -14.49 -7.06
CA ASP A 47 -15.31 -15.16 -5.74
C ASP A 47 -13.97 -15.87 -5.54
N GLY A 48 -13.29 -15.52 -4.45
CA GLY A 48 -11.95 -16.00 -4.11
C GLY A 48 -10.79 -15.31 -4.86
N ILE A 49 -11.04 -14.18 -5.53
CA ILE A 49 -10.00 -13.41 -6.23
C ILE A 49 -8.91 -12.94 -5.26
N LYS A 50 -7.66 -13.04 -5.70
CA LYS A 50 -6.47 -12.65 -4.92
C LYS A 50 -5.93 -11.31 -5.39
N ILE A 51 -5.93 -10.33 -4.51
CA ILE A 51 -5.35 -9.02 -4.74
C ILE A 51 -4.10 -8.87 -3.87
N ILE A 52 -2.95 -8.64 -4.49
CA ILE A 52 -1.73 -8.23 -3.78
C ILE A 52 -1.68 -6.71 -3.74
N HIS A 53 -1.44 -6.17 -2.56
CA HIS A 53 -1.23 -4.75 -2.33
C HIS A 53 0.10 -4.52 -1.63
N PHE A 54 0.96 -3.74 -2.25
CA PHE A 54 2.21 -3.26 -1.67
C PHE A 54 2.36 -1.75 -1.89
N SER A 55 3.20 -1.10 -1.07
CA SER A 55 3.34 0.35 -1.05
C SER A 55 4.66 0.77 -0.44
N ASP A 56 5.00 2.05 -0.59
CA ASP A 56 6.06 2.72 0.16
C ASP A 56 7.39 1.97 0.07
N LEU A 57 7.87 1.74 -1.15
CA LEU A 57 9.14 1.07 -1.40
C LEU A 57 10.31 1.95 -0.99
N HIS A 58 10.20 3.27 -1.20
CA HIS A 58 11.23 4.26 -0.92
C HIS A 58 12.60 3.82 -1.42
N TYR A 59 12.66 3.43 -2.69
CA TYR A 59 13.90 2.98 -3.32
C TYR A 59 15.03 3.99 -3.12
N LYS A 60 16.25 3.48 -2.86
CA LYS A 60 17.45 4.24 -2.50
C LYS A 60 17.51 4.81 -1.08
N ARG A 61 16.48 4.62 -0.25
CA ARG A 61 16.59 5.03 1.16
C ARG A 61 17.22 3.95 2.04
N ALA A 62 16.59 2.79 2.12
CA ALA A 62 17.08 1.70 2.96
C ALA A 62 16.80 0.30 2.40
N ILE A 63 16.06 0.23 1.31
CA ILE A 63 15.78 -1.04 0.65
C ILE A 63 16.89 -1.37 -0.35
N THR A 64 17.33 -2.62 -0.38
CA THR A 64 18.31 -3.12 -1.35
C THR A 64 17.63 -3.77 -2.54
N ARG A 65 18.35 -3.89 -3.67
CA ARG A 65 17.85 -4.56 -4.89
C ARG A 65 17.46 -6.00 -4.59
N GLU A 66 18.28 -6.74 -3.83
CA GLU A 66 18.03 -8.14 -3.47
C GLU A 66 16.74 -8.31 -2.66
N LYS A 67 16.37 -7.30 -1.85
CA LYS A 67 15.08 -7.29 -1.14
C LYS A 67 13.91 -7.11 -2.10
N ILE A 68 14.05 -6.22 -3.08
CA ILE A 68 13.00 -5.99 -4.08
C ILE A 68 12.81 -7.25 -4.92
N ASP A 69 13.90 -7.88 -5.37
CA ASP A 69 13.85 -9.13 -6.12
C ASP A 69 13.11 -10.24 -5.34
N LYS A 70 13.40 -10.40 -4.04
CA LYS A 70 12.69 -11.34 -3.17
C LYS A 70 11.20 -11.02 -3.04
N ILE A 71 10.83 -9.73 -2.96
CA ILE A 71 9.42 -9.33 -2.91
C ILE A 71 8.70 -9.72 -4.19
N VAL A 72 9.32 -9.50 -5.34
CA VAL A 72 8.77 -9.91 -6.64
C VAL A 72 8.60 -11.43 -6.71
N ASP A 73 9.57 -12.20 -6.24
CA ASP A 73 9.48 -13.65 -6.19
C ASP A 73 8.34 -14.12 -5.27
N GLU A 74 8.21 -13.56 -4.07
CA GLU A 74 7.13 -13.87 -3.13
C GLU A 74 5.74 -13.53 -3.70
N ILE A 75 5.60 -12.38 -4.36
CA ILE A 75 4.36 -12.00 -5.04
C ILE A 75 4.00 -13.04 -6.11
N ASN A 76 4.97 -13.45 -6.92
CA ASN A 76 4.74 -14.42 -8.00
C ASN A 76 4.40 -15.83 -7.49
N LEU A 77 4.95 -16.25 -6.34
CA LEU A 77 4.59 -17.53 -5.69
C LEU A 77 3.11 -17.59 -5.30
N ILE A 78 2.52 -16.45 -4.92
CA ILE A 78 1.10 -16.36 -4.57
C ILE A 78 0.19 -16.50 -5.80
N LYS A 79 0.69 -16.20 -7.00
CA LYS A 79 -0.07 -16.17 -8.27
C LYS A 79 -1.30 -15.27 -8.12
N PRO A 80 -1.13 -13.96 -7.96
CA PRO A 80 -2.24 -13.02 -7.77
C PRO A 80 -3.07 -12.87 -9.02
N ASP A 81 -4.33 -12.49 -8.82
CA ASP A 81 -5.22 -12.12 -9.91
C ASP A 81 -5.06 -10.64 -10.28
N ILE A 82 -4.90 -9.79 -9.29
CA ILE A 82 -4.63 -8.35 -9.42
C ILE A 82 -3.45 -7.99 -8.53
N VAL A 83 -2.62 -7.07 -8.99
CA VAL A 83 -1.55 -6.47 -8.17
C VAL A 83 -1.74 -4.97 -8.15
N VAL A 84 -1.70 -4.37 -6.97
CA VAL A 84 -1.81 -2.92 -6.79
C VAL A 84 -0.61 -2.38 -6.03
N PHE A 85 -0.12 -1.23 -6.48
CA PHE A 85 0.93 -0.46 -5.84
C PHE A 85 0.42 0.94 -5.50
N THR A 86 0.39 1.28 -4.23
CA THR A 86 -0.19 2.55 -3.77
C THR A 86 0.83 3.63 -3.49
N GLY A 87 1.91 3.69 -4.29
CA GLY A 87 2.80 4.84 -4.37
C GLY A 87 4.03 4.80 -3.46
N ASP A 88 4.79 5.88 -3.54
CA ASP A 88 6.11 6.06 -2.91
C ASP A 88 7.11 4.99 -3.37
N LEU A 89 7.26 4.89 -4.71
CA LEU A 89 8.23 4.00 -5.34
C LEU A 89 9.66 4.43 -5.03
N ILE A 90 9.96 5.72 -5.22
CA ILE A 90 11.29 6.29 -5.07
C ILE A 90 11.29 7.29 -3.91
N ASP A 91 12.30 7.22 -3.04
CA ASP A 91 12.45 8.23 -1.99
C ASP A 91 12.71 9.62 -2.61
N LYS A 92 11.99 10.63 -2.14
CA LYS A 92 12.01 11.98 -2.72
C LYS A 92 13.40 12.62 -2.74
N ASP A 93 14.21 12.36 -1.70
CA ASP A 93 15.54 12.97 -1.52
C ASP A 93 16.64 12.13 -2.20
N SER A 94 16.30 11.01 -2.83
CA SER A 94 17.26 10.11 -3.45
C SER A 94 17.70 10.58 -4.83
N ILE A 95 18.99 10.40 -5.13
CA ILE A 95 19.53 10.55 -6.47
C ILE A 95 19.34 9.23 -7.21
N ILE A 96 18.66 9.27 -8.34
CA ILE A 96 18.41 8.15 -9.23
C ILE A 96 19.27 8.28 -10.48
N VAL A 97 19.94 7.20 -10.84
CA VAL A 97 20.72 7.11 -12.08
C VAL A 97 20.05 6.12 -13.04
N GLU A 98 20.46 6.17 -14.31
CA GLU A 98 19.87 5.34 -15.38
C GLU A 98 19.86 3.84 -15.07
N ASP A 99 20.91 3.33 -14.40
CA ASP A 99 20.99 1.93 -13.98
C ASP A 99 19.91 1.57 -12.94
N ASP A 100 19.52 2.50 -12.09
CA ASP A 100 18.44 2.31 -11.13
C ASP A 100 17.08 2.23 -11.82
N ILE A 101 16.87 3.10 -12.82
CA ILE A 101 15.64 3.12 -13.61
C ILE A 101 15.51 1.81 -14.38
N LYS A 102 16.56 1.35 -15.05
CA LYS A 102 16.59 0.08 -15.77
C LYS A 102 16.33 -1.10 -14.83
N TYR A 103 16.94 -1.08 -13.64
CA TYR A 103 16.72 -2.11 -12.63
C TYR A 103 15.25 -2.16 -12.20
N LEU A 104 14.65 -1.03 -11.81
CA LEU A 104 13.25 -0.99 -11.37
C LEU A 104 12.30 -1.45 -12.47
N LYS A 105 12.45 -0.96 -13.71
CA LYS A 105 11.68 -1.40 -14.87
C LYS A 105 11.76 -2.92 -15.06
N SER A 106 12.98 -3.45 -15.11
CA SER A 106 13.24 -4.88 -15.32
C SER A 106 12.71 -5.76 -14.18
N THR A 107 12.85 -5.31 -12.93
CA THR A 107 12.44 -6.13 -11.78
C THR A 107 10.93 -6.10 -11.58
N LEU A 108 10.31 -4.92 -11.65
CA LEU A 108 8.86 -4.80 -11.49
C LEU A 108 8.08 -5.40 -12.67
N SER A 109 8.67 -5.45 -13.88
CA SER A 109 8.04 -6.14 -15.02
C SER A 109 7.91 -7.65 -14.82
N LYS A 110 8.72 -8.27 -13.95
CA LYS A 110 8.63 -9.70 -13.61
C LYS A 110 7.41 -10.04 -12.75
N ILE A 111 6.75 -9.05 -12.15
CA ILE A 111 5.52 -9.28 -11.40
C ILE A 111 4.41 -9.71 -12.38
N ASN A 112 3.84 -10.90 -12.11
CA ASN A 112 2.75 -11.46 -12.89
C ASN A 112 1.42 -11.29 -12.16
N ALA A 113 0.39 -10.90 -12.89
CA ALA A 113 -0.99 -10.88 -12.42
C ALA A 113 -1.90 -11.45 -13.51
N LYS A 114 -2.96 -12.15 -13.12
CA LYS A 114 -3.88 -12.79 -14.07
C LYS A 114 -4.68 -11.78 -14.89
N TYR A 115 -5.14 -10.71 -14.27
CA TYR A 115 -5.94 -9.67 -14.93
C TYR A 115 -5.10 -8.43 -15.22
N ALA A 116 -4.62 -7.74 -14.20
CA ALA A 116 -3.88 -6.49 -14.38
C ALA A 116 -3.00 -6.14 -13.18
N LYS A 117 -2.10 -5.19 -13.40
CA LYS A 117 -1.31 -4.49 -12.39
C LYS A 117 -1.68 -3.02 -12.43
N TYR A 118 -1.97 -2.42 -11.27
CA TYR A 118 -2.33 -1.02 -11.15
C TYR A 118 -1.39 -0.29 -10.20
N ALA A 119 -1.14 0.98 -10.46
CA ALA A 119 -0.35 1.83 -9.58
C ALA A 119 -0.96 3.24 -9.47
N VAL A 120 -0.79 3.85 -8.32
CA VAL A 120 -0.94 5.29 -8.12
C VAL A 120 0.38 5.87 -7.62
N MET A 121 0.59 7.16 -7.74
CA MET A 121 1.76 7.83 -7.17
C MET A 121 1.50 8.22 -5.72
N GLY A 122 2.57 8.09 -4.90
CA GLY A 122 2.62 8.68 -3.57
C GLY A 122 3.31 10.04 -3.56
N ASN A 123 3.30 10.70 -2.42
CA ASN A 123 3.85 12.05 -2.32
C ASN A 123 5.37 12.13 -2.55
N HIS A 124 6.14 11.06 -2.35
CA HIS A 124 7.56 11.03 -2.67
C HIS A 124 7.85 10.94 -4.17
N ASP A 125 6.91 10.45 -4.98
CA ASP A 125 7.08 10.25 -6.42
C ASP A 125 6.99 11.58 -7.20
N TYR A 126 6.32 12.60 -6.65
CA TYR A 126 6.03 13.86 -7.34
C TYR A 126 7.28 14.69 -7.72
N ASN A 127 8.39 14.47 -7.05
CA ASN A 127 9.66 15.08 -7.46
C ASN A 127 10.26 14.43 -8.73
N LYS A 128 9.71 13.31 -9.20
CA LYS A 128 10.23 12.48 -10.30
C LYS A 128 9.10 11.88 -11.15
N ILE A 129 8.00 12.62 -11.34
CA ILE A 129 6.76 12.14 -11.99
C ILE A 129 7.06 11.39 -13.28
N GLU A 130 7.73 12.00 -14.24
CA GLU A 130 8.03 11.40 -15.56
C GLU A 130 8.83 10.09 -15.41
N THR A 131 9.79 10.07 -14.49
CA THR A 131 10.61 8.88 -14.24
C THR A 131 9.77 7.74 -13.67
N VAL A 132 8.93 8.03 -12.68
CA VAL A 132 8.08 7.03 -12.01
C VAL A 132 7.01 6.52 -12.96
N GLU A 133 6.36 7.41 -13.72
CA GLU A 133 5.39 7.03 -14.75
C GLU A 133 6.00 6.11 -15.81
N ASN A 134 7.18 6.45 -16.32
CA ASN A 134 7.90 5.61 -17.26
C ASN A 134 8.27 4.24 -16.66
N ILE A 135 8.60 4.17 -15.36
CA ILE A 135 8.87 2.89 -14.70
C ILE A 135 7.58 2.06 -14.62
N TYR A 136 6.45 2.64 -14.23
CA TYR A 136 5.17 1.92 -14.16
C TYR A 136 4.75 1.39 -15.52
N ASN A 137 4.76 2.24 -16.55
CA ASN A 137 4.37 1.88 -17.91
C ASN A 137 5.24 0.75 -18.47
N ASP A 138 6.57 0.87 -18.38
CA ASP A 138 7.51 -0.14 -18.89
C ASP A 138 7.47 -1.44 -18.05
N ALA A 139 7.11 -1.34 -16.77
CA ALA A 139 6.89 -2.51 -15.93
C ALA A 139 5.49 -3.15 -16.14
N GLY A 140 4.65 -2.58 -16.98
CA GLY A 140 3.32 -3.08 -17.31
C GLY A 140 2.28 -2.84 -16.22
N PHE A 141 2.43 -1.78 -15.44
CA PHE A 141 1.38 -1.29 -14.56
C PHE A 141 0.51 -0.26 -15.29
N ASN A 142 -0.80 -0.38 -15.14
CA ASN A 142 -1.74 0.68 -15.51
C ASN A 142 -1.64 1.78 -14.44
N TYR A 143 -0.97 2.89 -14.77
CA TYR A 143 -0.89 4.04 -13.90
C TYR A 143 -2.23 4.78 -13.89
N LEU A 144 -2.89 4.79 -12.75
CA LEU A 144 -4.19 5.45 -12.55
C LEU A 144 -3.96 6.85 -11.98
N ASN A 145 -3.93 7.84 -12.86
CA ASN A 145 -3.82 9.26 -12.52
C ASN A 145 -5.20 9.91 -12.60
N ASN A 146 -5.93 9.97 -11.49
CA ASN A 146 -7.31 10.42 -11.44
C ASN A 146 -8.19 9.75 -12.52
N SER A 147 -8.03 8.46 -12.65
CA SER A 147 -8.66 7.68 -13.70
C SER A 147 -9.08 6.32 -13.18
N TYR A 148 -9.79 5.56 -13.99
CA TYR A 148 -10.31 4.25 -13.63
C TYR A 148 -10.13 3.23 -14.76
N ASP A 149 -10.33 1.98 -14.41
CA ASP A 149 -10.44 0.84 -15.32
C ASP A 149 -11.56 -0.09 -14.85
N ILE A 150 -12.04 -0.95 -15.73
CA ILE A 150 -13.07 -1.95 -15.42
C ILE A 150 -12.57 -3.32 -15.80
N ILE A 151 -12.50 -4.21 -14.81
CA ILE A 151 -12.14 -5.60 -15.02
C ILE A 151 -13.42 -6.41 -15.24
N TYR A 152 -13.52 -7.03 -16.40
CA TYR A 152 -14.68 -7.85 -16.77
C TYR A 152 -14.44 -9.31 -16.43
N GLY A 153 -15.41 -9.92 -15.76
CA GLY A 153 -15.48 -11.35 -15.53
C GLY A 153 -16.00 -12.12 -16.76
N LYS A 154 -15.98 -13.44 -16.68
CA LYS A 154 -16.43 -14.31 -17.79
C LYS A 154 -17.94 -14.27 -18.01
N ASN A 155 -18.71 -14.10 -16.93
CA ASN A 155 -20.19 -14.12 -16.93
C ASN A 155 -20.77 -12.74 -16.59
N SER A 156 -20.18 -11.68 -17.11
CA SER A 156 -20.60 -10.28 -16.96
C SER A 156 -20.34 -9.60 -15.60
N GLY A 157 -19.71 -10.24 -14.64
CA GLY A 157 -19.29 -9.59 -13.39
C GLY A 157 -18.30 -8.45 -13.68
N LYS A 158 -18.39 -7.35 -12.94
CA LYS A 158 -17.54 -6.17 -13.15
C LYS A 158 -16.91 -5.71 -11.84
N ILE A 159 -15.59 -5.52 -11.87
CA ILE A 159 -14.86 -4.81 -10.82
C ILE A 159 -14.40 -3.47 -11.39
N PHE A 160 -14.82 -2.39 -10.76
CA PHE A 160 -14.30 -1.06 -11.01
C PHE A 160 -13.07 -0.84 -10.14
N ILE A 161 -12.00 -0.32 -10.71
CA ILE A 161 -10.81 0.07 -9.98
C ILE A 161 -10.40 1.47 -10.41
N SER A 162 -10.22 2.38 -9.46
CA SER A 162 -9.77 3.74 -9.74
C SER A 162 -8.57 4.13 -8.90
N GLY A 163 -7.84 5.12 -9.38
CA GLY A 163 -6.70 5.72 -8.68
C GLY A 163 -6.85 7.21 -8.56
N ILE A 164 -6.62 7.72 -7.35
CA ILE A 164 -6.62 9.16 -7.05
C ILE A 164 -5.18 9.58 -6.83
N SER A 165 -4.80 10.69 -7.47
CA SER A 165 -3.47 11.27 -7.36
C SER A 165 -3.23 11.91 -6.00
N SER A 166 -1.97 12.18 -5.66
CA SER A 166 -1.58 12.60 -4.30
C SER A 166 -2.28 13.88 -3.85
N VAL A 167 -2.96 13.75 -2.73
CA VAL A 167 -3.62 14.83 -2.00
C VAL A 167 -2.59 15.80 -1.42
N SER A 168 -1.45 15.30 -0.98
CA SER A 168 -0.36 16.12 -0.43
C SER A 168 0.17 17.14 -1.43
N TYR A 169 0.05 16.87 -2.72
CA TYR A 169 0.43 17.77 -3.81
C TYR A 169 -0.76 18.48 -4.46
N LYS A 170 -2.00 18.31 -3.92
CA LYS A 170 -3.24 18.90 -4.45
C LYS A 170 -3.46 18.55 -5.92
N GLN A 171 -3.15 17.31 -6.28
CA GLN A 171 -3.32 16.77 -7.63
C GLN A 171 -4.51 15.82 -7.70
N ASP A 172 -5.19 15.62 -6.57
CA ASP A 172 -6.39 14.81 -6.47
C ASP A 172 -7.53 15.41 -7.30
N ASP A 173 -8.09 14.60 -8.17
CA ASP A 173 -9.33 14.88 -8.89
C ASP A 173 -10.26 13.67 -8.75
N MET A 174 -11.00 13.70 -7.64
CA MET A 174 -11.95 12.65 -7.30
C MET A 174 -13.07 12.54 -8.34
N THR A 175 -13.45 13.66 -8.95
CA THR A 175 -14.50 13.68 -9.98
C THR A 175 -14.06 12.86 -11.19
N SER A 176 -12.91 13.15 -11.77
CA SER A 176 -12.40 12.39 -12.92
C SER A 176 -12.20 10.89 -12.59
N ALA A 177 -11.78 10.57 -11.37
CA ALA A 177 -11.56 9.19 -10.93
C ALA A 177 -12.84 8.39 -10.72
N LEU A 178 -13.96 9.02 -10.30
CA LEU A 178 -15.12 8.30 -9.76
C LEU A 178 -16.47 8.69 -10.40
N GLU A 179 -16.53 9.75 -11.25
CA GLU A 179 -17.79 10.23 -11.82
C GLU A 179 -18.54 9.14 -12.60
N TYR A 180 -17.78 8.22 -13.23
CA TYR A 180 -18.37 7.07 -13.92
C TYR A 180 -19.37 6.29 -13.05
N LEU A 181 -19.13 6.19 -11.74
CA LEU A 181 -20.00 5.47 -10.80
C LEU A 181 -21.36 6.16 -10.57
N LYS A 182 -21.49 7.47 -10.87
CA LYS A 182 -22.77 8.19 -10.72
C LYS A 182 -23.81 7.70 -11.72
N ASP A 183 -23.37 7.44 -12.95
CA ASP A 183 -24.26 7.10 -14.05
C ASP A 183 -24.32 5.58 -14.33
N ASN A 184 -23.36 4.81 -13.82
CA ASN A 184 -23.24 3.38 -14.09
C ASN A 184 -23.47 2.55 -12.81
N LYS A 185 -24.72 2.19 -12.58
CA LYS A 185 -25.17 1.42 -11.39
C LYS A 185 -24.94 -0.10 -11.55
N ASP A 186 -24.48 -0.54 -12.71
CA ASP A 186 -24.23 -1.95 -13.04
C ASP A 186 -22.80 -2.42 -12.70
N ILE A 187 -22.06 -1.64 -11.93
CA ILE A 187 -20.78 -2.02 -11.35
C ILE A 187 -21.03 -2.77 -10.04
N ASP A 188 -20.49 -3.98 -9.98
CA ASP A 188 -20.68 -4.86 -8.82
C ASP A 188 -19.78 -4.47 -7.65
N TYR A 189 -18.45 -4.53 -7.83
CA TYR A 189 -17.48 -4.29 -6.77
C TYR A 189 -16.55 -3.12 -7.13
N LYS A 190 -16.32 -2.21 -6.17
CA LYS A 190 -15.64 -0.94 -6.41
C LYS A 190 -14.42 -0.79 -5.52
N ILE A 191 -13.24 -0.67 -6.13
CA ILE A 191 -11.94 -0.52 -5.47
C ILE A 191 -11.38 0.86 -5.77
N VAL A 192 -10.92 1.58 -4.76
CA VAL A 192 -10.24 2.87 -4.92
C VAL A 192 -8.83 2.78 -4.36
N LEU A 193 -7.85 3.22 -5.14
CA LEU A 193 -6.47 3.36 -4.74
C LEU A 193 -6.18 4.83 -4.46
N VAL A 194 -5.71 5.13 -3.27
CA VAL A 194 -5.26 6.48 -2.89
C VAL A 194 -4.09 6.35 -1.93
N HIS A 195 -3.03 7.11 -2.16
CA HIS A 195 -1.83 6.97 -1.32
C HIS A 195 -2.10 7.41 0.12
N GLU A 196 -2.71 8.58 0.31
CA GLU A 196 -2.96 9.21 1.61
C GLU A 196 -4.30 8.76 2.20
N PRO A 197 -4.31 8.01 3.33
CA PRO A 197 -5.51 7.33 3.82
C PRO A 197 -6.58 8.26 4.40
N ASP A 198 -6.24 9.45 4.91
CA ASP A 198 -7.24 10.37 5.45
C ASP A 198 -8.22 10.86 4.38
N PHE A 199 -7.86 10.77 3.10
CA PHE A 199 -8.74 11.12 1.98
C PHE A 199 -9.90 10.13 1.77
N ALA A 200 -9.84 8.96 2.38
CA ALA A 200 -10.92 7.99 2.35
C ALA A 200 -12.26 8.60 2.80
N GLU A 201 -12.24 9.54 3.75
CA GLU A 201 -13.43 10.20 4.22
C GLU A 201 -14.12 11.05 3.14
N ASN A 202 -13.32 11.76 2.32
CA ASN A 202 -13.85 12.53 1.19
C ASN A 202 -14.52 11.60 0.17
N ILE A 203 -13.87 10.47 -0.14
CA ILE A 203 -14.40 9.47 -1.08
C ILE A 203 -15.76 8.93 -0.58
N ILE A 204 -15.81 8.46 0.66
CA ILE A 204 -16.97 7.80 1.25
C ILE A 204 -18.16 8.75 1.43
N ASN A 205 -17.91 10.04 1.63
CA ASN A 205 -18.96 11.04 1.76
C ASN A 205 -19.70 11.32 0.44
N GLU A 206 -19.05 11.08 -0.71
CA GLU A 206 -19.62 11.39 -2.02
C GLU A 206 -19.95 10.14 -2.85
N TYR A 207 -19.23 9.05 -2.64
CA TYR A 207 -19.33 7.83 -3.45
C TYR A 207 -19.47 6.58 -2.58
N SER A 208 -20.32 5.65 -3.02
CA SER A 208 -20.38 4.32 -2.43
C SER A 208 -19.32 3.44 -3.07
N VAL A 209 -18.32 3.05 -2.28
CA VAL A 209 -17.22 2.16 -2.70
C VAL A 209 -17.06 1.03 -1.70
N ASP A 210 -16.55 -0.11 -2.13
CA ASP A 210 -16.47 -1.31 -1.29
C ASP A 210 -15.13 -1.42 -0.58
N LEU A 211 -14.03 -1.05 -1.28
CA LEU A 211 -12.67 -1.22 -0.79
C LEU A 211 -11.80 -0.02 -1.15
N ILE A 212 -11.08 0.52 -0.16
CA ILE A 212 -10.04 1.54 -0.35
C ILE A 212 -8.70 0.95 0.09
N LEU A 213 -7.67 1.09 -0.76
CA LEU A 213 -6.32 0.65 -0.49
C LEU A 213 -5.37 1.84 -0.45
N SER A 214 -4.63 1.99 0.65
CA SER A 214 -3.75 3.14 0.90
C SER A 214 -2.38 2.74 1.42
N GLY A 215 -1.41 3.65 1.33
CA GLY A 215 -0.08 3.54 1.90
C GLY A 215 0.22 4.64 2.91
N HIS A 216 1.34 5.36 2.70
CA HIS A 216 1.73 6.62 3.34
C HIS A 216 1.98 6.59 4.85
N SER A 217 1.09 6.00 5.64
CA SER A 217 1.20 5.98 7.10
C SER A 217 2.31 5.08 7.62
N HIS A 218 2.73 4.09 6.82
CA HIS A 218 3.58 2.98 7.25
C HIS A 218 3.07 2.30 8.53
N ASN A 219 1.75 2.40 8.81
CA ASN A 219 1.14 2.03 10.10
C ASN A 219 1.91 2.61 11.30
N GLY A 220 2.47 3.83 11.12
CA GLY A 220 3.28 4.52 12.12
C GLY A 220 4.68 3.97 12.34
N GLN A 221 5.19 3.10 11.45
CA GLN A 221 6.57 2.58 11.38
C GLN A 221 7.21 2.14 12.72
N ILE A 222 7.15 2.98 13.78
CA ILE A 222 7.57 2.69 15.15
C ILE A 222 6.32 2.74 16.03
N ARG A 223 5.98 1.60 16.61
CA ARG A 223 4.80 1.44 17.48
C ARG A 223 5.22 1.01 18.88
N ILE A 224 4.46 1.43 19.85
CA ILE A 224 4.60 0.95 21.23
C ILE A 224 3.33 0.20 21.61
N PRO A 225 3.43 -1.02 22.16
CA PRO A 225 2.26 -1.76 22.63
C PRO A 225 1.39 -0.88 23.55
N LEU A 226 0.07 -0.93 23.35
CA LEU A 226 -0.97 -0.16 24.06
C LEU A 226 -0.97 1.35 23.78
N VAL A 227 0.07 1.93 23.19
CA VAL A 227 0.16 3.36 22.84
C VAL A 227 -0.16 3.57 21.35
N GLY A 228 0.28 2.65 20.49
CA GLY A 228 0.14 2.75 19.05
C GLY A 228 1.34 3.41 18.38
N ALA A 229 1.10 4.08 17.25
CA ALA A 229 2.12 4.77 16.46
C ALA A 229 2.68 5.98 17.21
N LEU A 230 4.01 6.12 17.21
CA LEU A 230 4.65 7.31 17.80
C LEU A 230 4.60 8.53 16.89
N TYR A 231 4.48 8.30 15.59
CA TYR A 231 4.42 9.35 14.59
C TYR A 231 3.61 8.87 13.38
N THR A 232 2.79 9.75 12.87
CA THR A 232 2.08 9.58 11.59
C THR A 232 2.28 10.84 10.76
N PRO A 233 2.44 10.73 9.42
CA PRO A 233 2.58 11.89 8.55
C PRO A 233 1.27 12.70 8.46
N GLU A 234 1.31 13.86 7.82
CA GLU A 234 0.12 14.60 7.43
C GLU A 234 -0.71 13.79 6.43
N ASN A 235 -2.03 13.92 6.42
CA ASN A 235 -2.97 13.11 5.65
C ASN A 235 -3.01 11.60 6.02
N ALA A 236 -2.42 11.24 7.18
CA ALA A 236 -2.56 9.95 7.84
C ALA A 236 -2.65 10.14 9.36
N LYS A 237 -3.39 11.15 9.82
CA LYS A 237 -3.60 11.45 11.23
C LYS A 237 -4.79 10.70 11.80
N LYS A 238 -5.84 10.59 11.01
CA LYS A 238 -7.08 9.91 11.38
C LYS A 238 -6.99 8.41 11.12
N TYR A 239 -6.53 8.04 9.94
CA TYR A 239 -6.43 6.68 9.48
C TYR A 239 -4.95 6.29 9.27
N TYR A 240 -4.40 5.49 10.19
CA TYR A 240 -2.99 5.07 10.12
C TYR A 240 -2.76 3.60 10.51
N ASP A 241 -3.75 2.94 11.10
CA ASP A 241 -3.71 1.51 11.41
C ASP A 241 -4.05 0.66 10.18
N GLU A 242 -3.84 -0.64 10.27
CA GLU A 242 -3.93 -1.55 9.14
C GLU A 242 -5.32 -1.63 8.50
N TYR A 243 -6.39 -1.42 9.28
CA TYR A 243 -7.76 -1.63 8.86
C TYR A 243 -8.75 -0.73 9.58
N TYR A 244 -9.71 -0.23 8.82
CA TYR A 244 -10.90 0.46 9.30
C TYR A 244 -12.10 0.03 8.47
N SER A 245 -13.26 -0.14 9.12
CA SER A 245 -14.56 -0.26 8.46
C SER A 245 -15.31 1.05 8.64
N ILE A 246 -15.68 1.71 7.54
CA ILE A 246 -16.29 3.04 7.55
C ILE A 246 -17.48 3.03 6.61
N ASN A 247 -18.71 3.13 7.14
CA ASN A 247 -19.94 3.20 6.34
C ASN A 247 -20.04 2.11 5.24
N ASN A 248 -19.78 0.86 5.59
CA ASN A 248 -19.75 -0.30 4.68
C ASN A 248 -18.59 -0.27 3.65
N THR A 249 -17.60 0.58 3.82
CA THR A 249 -16.36 0.58 3.05
C THR A 249 -15.23 0.04 3.91
N ASP A 250 -14.48 -0.91 3.39
CA ASP A 250 -13.25 -1.38 4.00
C ASP A 250 -12.06 -0.51 3.56
N LEU A 251 -11.37 0.08 4.51
CA LEU A 251 -10.11 0.79 4.27
C LEU A 251 -8.95 -0.04 4.81
N TYR A 252 -8.05 -0.48 3.94
CA TYR A 252 -6.81 -1.14 4.32
C TYR A 252 -5.60 -0.26 4.00
N ILE A 253 -4.69 -0.17 4.97
CA ILE A 253 -3.50 0.64 4.86
C ILE A 253 -2.27 -0.26 4.96
N SER A 254 -1.40 -0.19 3.96
CA SER A 254 -0.15 -0.95 3.93
C SER A 254 0.82 -0.45 4.99
N SER A 255 1.54 -1.35 5.65
CA SER A 255 2.65 -0.95 6.51
C SER A 255 3.89 -0.52 5.75
N GLY A 256 3.84 -0.58 4.42
CA GLY A 256 4.95 -0.24 3.56
C GLY A 256 6.11 -1.25 3.62
N ILE A 257 6.86 -1.33 2.54
CA ILE A 257 8.01 -2.22 2.42
C ILE A 257 9.31 -1.53 2.86
N GLY A 258 9.48 -0.28 2.45
CA GLY A 258 10.63 0.56 2.81
C GLY A 258 10.51 1.19 4.19
N VAL A 259 11.22 2.25 4.37
CA VAL A 259 11.14 3.13 5.55
C VAL A 259 11.07 4.56 5.07
N SER A 260 10.32 5.40 5.77
CA SER A 260 10.25 6.82 5.48
C SER A 260 11.39 7.59 6.16
N LYS A 261 11.12 8.46 7.09
CA LYS A 261 12.07 9.44 7.65
C LYS A 261 13.33 8.83 8.30
N TYR A 262 13.17 7.74 9.06
CA TYR A 262 14.24 7.08 9.80
C TYR A 262 14.27 5.58 9.51
N ASN A 263 15.46 5.00 9.40
CA ASN A 263 15.62 3.58 9.15
C ASN A 263 15.49 2.75 10.43
N TYR A 264 14.30 2.79 11.04
CA TYR A 264 13.91 2.04 12.22
C TYR A 264 12.49 1.53 12.07
N ARG A 265 12.24 0.28 12.46
CA ARG A 265 10.90 -0.28 12.62
C ARG A 265 10.80 -1.02 13.95
N LEU A 266 9.77 -0.73 14.72
CA LEU A 266 9.55 -1.36 16.02
C LEU A 266 8.08 -1.82 16.11
N PHE A 267 7.88 -3.12 16.39
CA PHE A 267 6.56 -3.79 16.42
C PHE A 267 5.70 -3.60 15.16
N ASN A 268 6.34 -3.23 14.06
CA ASN A 268 5.70 -3.05 12.76
C ASN A 268 6.71 -3.36 11.65
N HIS A 269 6.70 -4.61 11.18
CA HIS A 269 7.62 -5.09 10.15
C HIS A 269 7.20 -4.60 8.75
N PRO A 270 8.15 -4.49 7.82
CA PRO A 270 7.84 -4.38 6.39
C PRO A 270 6.86 -5.47 5.97
N SER A 271 5.84 -5.11 5.21
CA SER A 271 4.88 -6.10 4.70
C SER A 271 4.24 -5.67 3.40
N PHE A 272 3.73 -6.66 2.68
CA PHE A 272 2.70 -6.47 1.70
C PHE A 272 1.47 -7.33 2.07
N ASN A 273 0.32 -6.95 1.52
CA ASN A 273 -0.95 -7.54 1.86
C ASN A 273 -1.47 -8.43 0.73
N LEU A 274 -2.05 -9.56 1.10
CA LEU A 274 -2.84 -10.42 0.22
C LEU A 274 -4.30 -10.34 0.68
N TYR A 275 -5.17 -9.79 -0.15
CA TYR A 275 -6.61 -9.85 0.09
C TYR A 275 -7.19 -11.01 -0.70
N ARG A 276 -7.98 -11.87 -0.02
CA ARG A 276 -8.85 -12.84 -0.66
C ARG A 276 -10.27 -12.33 -0.57
N ILE A 277 -10.78 -11.89 -1.70
CA ILE A 277 -12.11 -11.29 -1.78
C ILE A 277 -13.11 -12.40 -2.04
N TYR A 278 -14.03 -12.60 -1.11
CA TYR A 278 -15.06 -13.62 -1.21
C TYR A 278 -16.45 -13.00 -1.31
N LYS A 279 -17.29 -13.64 -2.09
CA LYS A 279 -18.71 -13.33 -2.06
C LYS A 279 -19.32 -13.79 -0.75
N GLU A 280 -19.96 -12.88 -0.04
CA GLU A 280 -20.73 -13.24 1.13
C GLU A 280 -21.93 -14.10 0.74
N LYS A 281 -22.09 -15.26 1.36
CA LYS A 281 -23.27 -16.11 1.14
C LYS A 281 -24.41 -15.57 1.97
N THR A 282 -25.41 -15.00 1.31
CA THR A 282 -26.70 -14.74 1.97
C THR A 282 -27.26 -16.05 2.52
N SER A 283 -27.33 -16.12 3.86
CA SER A 283 -27.92 -17.27 4.58
C SER A 283 -29.43 -17.32 4.41
#